data_9b9f1cf00470bf73974460a9d9beab86
#
_entry.id   9b9f1cf00470bf73974460a9d9beab86
#
_cell.length_a   1.000
_cell.length_b   1.000
_cell.length_c   1.000
_cell.angle_alpha   90.00
_cell.angle_beta   90.00
_cell.angle_gamma   90.00
#
_symmetry.space_group_name_H-M   'P 1'
#
loop_
_entity.id
_entity.type
_entity.pdbx_description
1 polymer ?
#
loop_
_entity_poly.entity_id
_entity_poly.type
_entity_poly.pdbx_seq_one_letter_code
_entity_poly.pdbx_strand_id
1 'polypeptide(L)'
;AENLSAFVHALLSFNPDIAALYDTIKAHYPIVLTRDMAKARAWLRKHTRGSQRSGVLVSKTAARFKPLVVDVLGQGDENAVHWFLMDKTDIRSSNYLEDAATEIQVQGLELDYTCVLWDADLRCENGRWRYFNFNGRTAWREEAGQTESSLERRKYMLNAYRVLLTRARIGMVICVPEGNSNKTVDGFPEDATRLPEFYNGTYKYLKSIGLGEM
;
A
#
# COMPACT_ATOMS: atom_id res chain seq x y z
N ALA A 1 -16.21 11.47 1.82
CA ALA A 1 -14.85 11.86 1.40
C ALA A 1 -14.09 12.57 2.52
N GLU A 2 -14.65 13.62 3.15
CA GLU A 2 -13.95 14.42 4.18
C GLU A 2 -13.48 13.58 5.38
N ASN A 3 -14.32 12.71 5.91
CA ASN A 3 -13.98 11.88 7.06
C ASN A 3 -12.85 10.88 6.75
N LEU A 4 -12.81 10.32 5.54
CA LEU A 4 -11.71 9.46 5.11
C LEU A 4 -10.41 10.25 4.99
N SER A 5 -10.44 11.45 4.42
CA SER A 5 -9.27 12.32 4.33
C SER A 5 -8.73 12.70 5.72
N ALA A 6 -9.62 13.01 6.66
CA ALA A 6 -9.25 13.31 8.05
C ALA A 6 -8.59 12.08 8.73
N PHE A 7 -9.17 10.89 8.56
CA PHE A 7 -8.60 9.65 9.06
C PHE A 7 -7.21 9.38 8.45
N VAL A 8 -7.05 9.48 7.13
CA VAL A 8 -5.76 9.26 6.46
C VAL A 8 -4.72 10.29 6.89
N HIS A 9 -5.13 11.55 7.08
CA HIS A 9 -4.24 12.56 7.63
C HIS A 9 -3.77 12.20 9.03
N ALA A 10 -4.69 11.81 9.91
CA ALA A 10 -4.39 11.37 11.28
C ALA A 10 -3.46 10.15 11.31
N LEU A 11 -3.69 9.16 10.42
CA LEU A 11 -2.85 7.98 10.26
C LEU A 11 -1.41 8.37 9.90
N LEU A 12 -1.24 9.22 8.91
CA LEU A 12 0.09 9.59 8.42
C LEU A 12 0.82 10.59 9.33
N SER A 13 0.12 11.25 10.24
CA SER A 13 0.69 12.20 11.23
C SER A 13 0.83 11.63 12.65
N PHE A 14 0.50 10.36 12.87
CA PHE A 14 0.46 9.74 14.22
C PHE A 14 -0.42 10.51 15.21
N ASN A 15 -1.56 11.03 14.73
CA ASN A 15 -2.48 11.75 15.58
C ASN A 15 -3.08 10.81 16.64
N PRO A 16 -3.06 11.14 17.96
CA PRO A 16 -3.58 10.29 19.01
C PRO A 16 -5.10 10.02 18.90
N ASP A 17 -5.85 10.91 18.23
CA ASP A 17 -7.29 10.77 18.06
C ASP A 17 -7.69 9.85 16.89
N ILE A 18 -6.74 9.18 16.25
CA ILE A 18 -6.98 8.35 15.06
C ILE A 18 -8.01 7.25 15.27
N ALA A 19 -8.04 6.61 16.45
CA ALA A 19 -9.02 5.57 16.74
C ALA A 19 -10.44 6.14 16.78
N ALA A 20 -10.64 7.32 17.37
CA ALA A 20 -11.91 8.01 17.38
C ALA A 20 -12.37 8.42 15.97
N LEU A 21 -11.43 8.89 15.12
CA LEU A 21 -11.72 9.18 13.72
C LEU A 21 -12.09 7.91 12.94
N TYR A 22 -11.41 6.79 13.18
CA TYR A 22 -11.77 5.51 12.57
C TYR A 22 -13.19 5.07 12.96
N ASP A 23 -13.57 5.23 14.22
CA ASP A 23 -14.91 4.93 14.71
C ASP A 23 -16.02 5.67 13.94
N THR A 24 -15.74 6.86 13.45
CA THR A 24 -16.71 7.64 12.66
C THR A 24 -16.95 7.09 11.25
N ILE A 25 -16.00 6.33 10.70
CA ILE A 25 -16.07 5.85 9.31
C ILE A 25 -16.31 4.34 9.19
N LYS A 26 -15.90 3.55 10.19
CA LYS A 26 -15.85 2.07 10.10
C LYS A 26 -17.18 1.41 9.74
N ALA A 27 -18.31 2.02 10.09
CA ALA A 27 -19.64 1.49 9.80
C ALA A 27 -20.00 1.58 8.31
N HIS A 28 -19.48 2.54 7.59
CA HIS A 28 -19.83 2.83 6.20
C HIS A 28 -18.66 2.67 5.22
N TYR A 29 -17.45 2.63 5.73
CA TYR A 29 -16.24 2.51 4.95
C TYR A 29 -15.31 1.47 5.58
N PRO A 30 -15.43 0.19 5.19
CA PRO A 30 -14.61 -0.88 5.74
C PRO A 30 -13.14 -0.70 5.35
N ILE A 31 -12.28 -0.70 6.38
CA ILE A 31 -10.83 -0.78 6.21
C ILE A 31 -10.38 -2.04 6.93
N VAL A 32 -9.77 -2.95 6.20
CA VAL A 32 -9.27 -4.21 6.76
C VAL A 32 -7.76 -4.33 6.56
N LEU A 33 -7.12 -4.96 7.53
CA LEU A 33 -5.67 -5.15 7.57
C LEU A 33 -5.34 -6.62 7.35
N THR A 34 -4.34 -6.90 6.53
CA THR A 34 -3.84 -8.26 6.33
C THR A 34 -2.34 -8.27 6.07
N ARG A 35 -1.73 -9.42 6.26
CA ARG A 35 -0.34 -9.70 5.86
C ARG A 35 -0.25 -10.60 4.63
N ASP A 36 -1.41 -11.12 4.20
CA ASP A 36 -1.53 -12.10 3.13
C ASP A 36 -2.18 -11.50 1.90
N MET A 37 -1.44 -11.43 0.80
CA MET A 37 -1.94 -10.89 -0.47
C MET A 37 -3.05 -11.77 -1.08
N ALA A 38 -3.04 -13.08 -0.84
CA ALA A 38 -4.12 -13.95 -1.30
C ALA A 38 -5.44 -13.64 -0.59
N LYS A 39 -5.39 -13.39 0.71
CA LYS A 39 -6.56 -12.91 1.48
C LYS A 39 -7.04 -11.54 1.00
N ALA A 40 -6.12 -10.61 0.73
CA ALA A 40 -6.47 -9.30 0.18
C ALA A 40 -7.22 -9.43 -1.16
N ARG A 41 -6.70 -10.25 -2.09
CA ARG A 41 -7.37 -10.52 -3.37
C ARG A 41 -8.74 -11.17 -3.19
N ALA A 42 -8.85 -12.14 -2.29
CA ALA A 42 -10.13 -12.82 -2.00
C ALA A 42 -11.17 -11.83 -1.45
N TRP A 43 -10.75 -10.92 -0.56
CA TRP A 43 -11.63 -9.88 -0.02
C TRP A 43 -12.12 -8.94 -1.10
N LEU A 44 -11.24 -8.45 -1.98
CA LEU A 44 -11.62 -7.59 -3.10
C LEU A 44 -12.62 -8.28 -4.03
N ARG A 45 -12.33 -9.52 -4.45
CA ARG A 45 -13.25 -10.31 -5.31
C ARG A 45 -14.62 -10.53 -4.66
N LYS A 46 -14.66 -10.72 -3.35
CA LYS A 46 -15.92 -10.93 -2.60
C LYS A 46 -16.77 -9.65 -2.55
N HIS A 47 -16.16 -8.49 -2.48
CA HIS A 47 -16.86 -7.21 -2.31
C HIS A 47 -17.17 -6.50 -3.62
N THR A 48 -16.36 -6.69 -4.65
CA THR A 48 -16.52 -6.04 -5.96
C THR A 48 -17.63 -6.70 -6.77
N ARG A 49 -18.71 -5.99 -7.03
CA ARG A 49 -19.92 -6.52 -7.73
C ARG A 49 -20.31 -5.67 -8.92
N GLY A 50 -20.99 -6.30 -9.89
CA GLY A 50 -21.55 -5.62 -11.06
C GLY A 50 -20.47 -4.83 -11.82
N SER A 51 -20.69 -3.54 -12.01
CA SER A 51 -19.79 -2.60 -12.68
C SER A 51 -18.71 -2.02 -11.78
N GLN A 52 -18.67 -2.39 -10.49
CA GLN A 52 -17.66 -1.88 -9.56
C GLN A 52 -16.27 -2.31 -9.98
N ARG A 53 -15.30 -1.46 -9.68
CA ARG A 53 -13.89 -1.69 -9.96
C ARG A 53 -13.08 -1.85 -8.68
N SER A 54 -12.18 -2.80 -8.72
CA SER A 54 -11.16 -2.98 -7.69
C SER A 54 -9.77 -2.99 -8.30
N GLY A 55 -8.76 -2.70 -7.50
CA GLY A 55 -7.38 -2.73 -7.97
C GLY A 55 -6.37 -2.75 -6.82
N VAL A 56 -5.17 -3.17 -7.16
CA VAL A 56 -4.01 -3.13 -6.26
C VAL A 56 -3.25 -1.83 -6.50
N LEU A 57 -2.95 -1.13 -5.43
CA LEU A 57 -2.24 0.15 -5.46
C LEU A 57 -0.94 0.04 -4.68
N VAL A 58 0.12 0.63 -5.22
CA VAL A 58 1.47 0.61 -4.63
C VAL A 58 2.12 1.98 -4.73
N SER A 59 3.07 2.26 -3.85
CA SER A 59 3.94 3.42 -4.00
C SER A 59 4.86 3.24 -5.21
N LYS A 60 5.12 4.30 -5.94
CA LYS A 60 6.11 4.33 -7.03
C LYS A 60 7.50 3.87 -6.59
N THR A 61 7.84 4.09 -5.33
CA THR A 61 9.13 3.67 -4.76
C THR A 61 9.11 2.22 -4.26
N ALA A 62 7.95 1.58 -4.26
CA ALA A 62 7.79 0.17 -3.94
C ALA A 62 8.46 -0.70 -5.02
N ALA A 63 9.23 -1.70 -4.60
CA ALA A 63 10.08 -2.43 -5.54
C ALA A 63 10.08 -3.96 -5.33
N ARG A 64 9.49 -4.48 -4.24
CA ARG A 64 9.72 -5.87 -3.81
C ARG A 64 8.47 -6.73 -3.76
N PHE A 65 7.60 -6.62 -4.78
CA PHE A 65 6.30 -7.32 -4.82
C PHE A 65 6.23 -8.56 -5.71
N LYS A 66 7.20 -8.78 -6.60
CA LYS A 66 7.22 -9.99 -7.44
C LYS A 66 7.06 -11.31 -6.67
N PRO A 67 7.67 -11.49 -5.48
CA PRO A 67 7.42 -12.69 -4.67
C PRO A 67 5.98 -12.84 -4.16
N LEU A 68 5.18 -11.79 -4.23
CA LEU A 68 3.74 -11.80 -3.90
C LEU A 68 2.85 -11.97 -5.13
N VAL A 69 3.47 -12.27 -6.28
CA VAL A 69 2.79 -12.37 -7.57
C VAL A 69 2.04 -11.06 -7.90
N VAL A 70 2.74 -9.94 -7.73
CA VAL A 70 2.26 -8.61 -8.09
C VAL A 70 3.32 -7.95 -8.96
N ASP A 71 2.95 -7.58 -10.16
CA ASP A 71 3.76 -6.73 -11.03
C ASP A 71 3.28 -5.28 -10.95
N VAL A 72 4.22 -4.35 -10.93
CA VAL A 72 3.91 -2.93 -11.00
C VAL A 72 3.77 -2.55 -12.47
N LEU A 73 2.69 -1.86 -12.80
CA LEU A 73 2.44 -1.41 -14.18
C LEU A 73 3.64 -0.64 -14.73
N GLY A 74 4.03 -1.00 -15.93
CA GLY A 74 5.06 -0.27 -16.67
C GLY A 74 4.71 1.21 -16.85
N GLN A 75 5.73 2.03 -17.06
CA GLN A 75 5.52 3.43 -17.39
C GLN A 75 4.87 3.54 -18.77
N GLY A 76 3.91 4.42 -18.90
CA GLY A 76 3.16 4.70 -20.12
C GLY A 76 1.66 4.80 -19.86
N ASP A 77 1.04 5.80 -20.48
CA ASP A 77 -0.38 6.09 -20.29
C ASP A 77 -1.26 4.93 -20.79
N GLU A 78 -0.85 4.21 -21.82
CA GLU A 78 -1.60 3.08 -22.37
C GLU A 78 -1.82 1.97 -21.32
N ASN A 79 -0.81 1.65 -20.53
CA ASN A 79 -0.92 0.62 -19.50
C ASN A 79 -1.93 1.03 -18.41
N ALA A 80 -1.89 2.29 -17.98
CA ALA A 80 -2.83 2.81 -17.00
C ALA A 80 -4.26 2.86 -17.55
N VAL A 81 -4.44 3.23 -18.82
CA VAL A 81 -5.73 3.25 -19.51
C VAL A 81 -6.32 1.83 -19.59
N HIS A 82 -5.54 0.83 -20.04
CA HIS A 82 -5.98 -0.55 -20.08
C HIS A 82 -6.34 -1.07 -18.70
N TRP A 83 -5.49 -0.86 -17.73
CA TRP A 83 -5.71 -1.28 -16.34
C TRP A 83 -7.02 -0.70 -15.76
N PHE A 84 -7.30 0.57 -16.03
CA PHE A 84 -8.48 1.23 -15.48
C PHE A 84 -9.76 0.95 -16.29
N LEU A 85 -9.70 0.83 -17.62
CA LEU A 85 -10.90 0.78 -18.46
C LEU A 85 -11.29 -0.61 -18.92
N MET A 86 -10.35 -1.60 -18.99
CA MET A 86 -10.66 -2.93 -19.53
C MET A 86 -11.68 -3.67 -18.66
N ASP A 87 -12.42 -4.55 -19.31
CA ASP A 87 -13.40 -5.42 -18.69
C ASP A 87 -12.75 -6.40 -17.69
N LYS A 88 -13.55 -6.94 -16.77
CA LYS A 88 -13.10 -7.88 -15.75
C LYS A 88 -12.49 -9.17 -16.29
N THR A 89 -12.77 -9.52 -17.52
CA THR A 89 -12.24 -10.71 -18.20
C THR A 89 -10.89 -10.45 -18.86
N ASP A 90 -10.47 -9.20 -19.00
CA ASP A 90 -9.16 -8.85 -19.55
C ASP A 90 -8.09 -8.93 -18.46
N ILE A 91 -7.01 -9.67 -18.70
CA ILE A 91 -5.91 -9.85 -17.75
C ILE A 91 -5.21 -8.53 -17.38
N ARG A 92 -5.33 -7.50 -18.22
CA ARG A 92 -4.77 -6.17 -17.99
C ARG A 92 -5.66 -5.29 -17.10
N SER A 93 -6.90 -5.74 -16.81
CA SER A 93 -7.84 -5.00 -15.99
C SER A 93 -7.41 -4.96 -14.52
N SER A 94 -7.65 -3.84 -13.87
CA SER A 94 -7.45 -3.69 -12.41
C SER A 94 -8.18 -4.77 -11.60
N ASN A 95 -9.30 -5.25 -12.09
CA ASN A 95 -10.10 -6.30 -11.44
C ASN A 95 -9.43 -7.69 -11.46
N TYR A 96 -8.40 -7.89 -12.30
CA TYR A 96 -7.65 -9.14 -12.32
C TYR A 96 -6.74 -9.28 -11.10
N LEU A 97 -6.30 -8.13 -10.53
CA LEU A 97 -5.56 -8.02 -9.27
C LEU A 97 -4.14 -8.62 -9.31
N GLU A 98 -3.55 -8.72 -10.47
CA GLU A 98 -2.15 -9.15 -10.63
C GLU A 98 -1.22 -7.97 -10.85
N ASP A 99 -1.67 -6.96 -11.60
CA ASP A 99 -0.95 -5.74 -11.82
C ASP A 99 -1.37 -4.66 -10.82
N ALA A 100 -0.39 -3.94 -10.29
CA ALA A 100 -0.60 -2.83 -9.38
C ALA A 100 -0.30 -1.48 -10.04
N ALA A 101 -1.17 -0.50 -9.85
CA ALA A 101 -0.94 0.86 -10.28
C ALA A 101 -0.30 1.70 -9.17
N THR A 102 0.54 2.65 -9.57
CA THR A 102 1.19 3.59 -8.65
C THR A 102 0.32 4.82 -8.38
N GLU A 103 0.68 5.58 -7.34
CA GLU A 103 -0.02 6.84 -7.02
C GLU A 103 -0.05 7.82 -8.18
N ILE A 104 0.94 7.79 -9.06
CA ILE A 104 0.98 8.64 -10.25
C ILE A 104 -0.07 8.21 -11.27
N GLN A 105 -0.16 6.89 -11.52
CA GLN A 105 -1.07 6.34 -12.51
C GLN A 105 -2.54 6.43 -12.10
N VAL A 106 -2.83 6.47 -10.80
CA VAL A 106 -4.20 6.64 -10.29
C VAL A 106 -4.53 8.08 -9.91
N GLN A 107 -3.67 9.02 -10.22
CA GLN A 107 -3.96 10.43 -9.96
C GLN A 107 -5.17 10.89 -10.77
N GLY A 108 -6.20 11.39 -10.08
CA GLY A 108 -7.47 11.77 -10.71
C GLY A 108 -8.45 10.62 -10.98
N LEU A 109 -8.06 9.37 -10.68
CA LEU A 109 -8.93 8.19 -10.80
C LEU A 109 -9.39 7.72 -9.43
N GLU A 110 -10.59 7.12 -9.38
CA GLU A 110 -11.14 6.49 -8.19
C GLU A 110 -11.61 5.07 -8.51
N LEU A 111 -11.39 4.17 -7.57
CA LEU A 111 -11.87 2.79 -7.60
C LEU A 111 -12.94 2.60 -6.52
N ASP A 112 -13.77 1.59 -6.66
CA ASP A 112 -14.74 1.27 -5.62
C ASP A 112 -14.05 0.62 -4.41
N TYR A 113 -13.17 -0.32 -4.67
CA TYR A 113 -12.37 -1.00 -3.65
C TYR A 113 -10.90 -1.05 -4.04
N THR A 114 -10.01 -0.89 -3.08
CA THR A 114 -8.57 -0.99 -3.33
C THR A 114 -7.87 -1.92 -2.35
N CYS A 115 -6.78 -2.52 -2.79
CA CYS A 115 -5.75 -3.03 -1.90
C CYS A 115 -4.56 -2.09 -1.96
N VAL A 116 -4.29 -1.39 -0.87
CA VAL A 116 -3.02 -0.66 -0.73
C VAL A 116 -1.97 -1.66 -0.23
N LEU A 117 -1.11 -2.08 -1.14
CA LEU A 117 -0.01 -2.99 -0.82
C LEU A 117 1.19 -2.17 -0.36
N TRP A 118 1.47 -2.26 0.94
CA TRP A 118 2.50 -1.47 1.61
C TRP A 118 3.86 -2.14 1.47
N ASP A 119 4.87 -1.39 1.05
CA ASP A 119 6.25 -1.90 0.96
C ASP A 119 7.16 -1.29 2.04
N ALA A 120 8.39 -1.73 2.01
CA ALA A 120 9.43 -1.30 2.94
C ALA A 120 10.04 0.09 2.62
N ASP A 121 9.48 0.82 1.68
CA ASP A 121 9.86 2.20 1.36
C ASP A 121 9.40 3.20 2.43
N LEU A 122 8.27 2.95 3.07
CA LEU A 122 7.75 3.76 4.19
C LEU A 122 7.53 2.85 5.41
N ARG A 123 8.37 3.00 6.43
CA ARG A 123 8.37 2.15 7.62
C ARG A 123 7.99 2.93 8.86
N CYS A 124 7.13 2.36 9.69
CA CYS A 124 6.87 2.87 11.03
C CYS A 124 7.89 2.26 12.01
N GLU A 125 8.78 3.07 12.53
CA GLU A 125 9.76 2.67 13.53
C GLU A 125 9.76 3.65 14.69
N ASN A 126 9.59 3.15 15.91
CA ASN A 126 9.57 3.96 17.13
C ASN A 126 8.59 5.15 17.08
N GLY A 127 7.38 4.92 16.54
CA GLY A 127 6.32 5.93 16.49
C GLY A 127 6.56 7.05 15.48
N ARG A 128 7.38 6.83 14.47
CA ARG A 128 7.64 7.78 13.38
C ARG A 128 7.83 7.07 12.05
N TRP A 129 7.57 7.79 10.96
CA TRP A 129 7.88 7.30 9.62
C TRP A 129 9.36 7.44 9.32
N ARG A 130 9.93 6.36 8.74
CA ARG A 130 11.25 6.35 8.10
C ARG A 130 11.09 6.04 6.62
N TYR A 131 11.89 6.66 5.80
CA TYR A 131 11.75 6.73 4.36
C TYR A 131 12.93 6.04 3.69
N PHE A 132 12.65 5.14 2.75
CA PHE A 132 13.68 4.34 2.10
C PHE A 132 13.46 4.30 0.60
N ASN A 133 14.57 4.34 -0.15
CA ASN A 133 14.58 4.08 -1.58
C ASN A 133 15.31 2.77 -1.84
N PHE A 134 14.77 1.93 -2.72
CA PHE A 134 15.44 0.72 -3.14
C PHE A 134 16.50 1.03 -4.21
N ASN A 135 17.74 0.60 -4.00
CA ASN A 135 18.84 0.91 -4.90
C ASN A 135 18.89 0.06 -6.18
N GLY A 136 17.84 -0.71 -6.42
CA GLY A 136 17.65 -1.50 -7.63
C GLY A 136 18.32 -2.87 -7.66
N ARG A 137 19.12 -3.25 -6.65
CA ARG A 137 19.79 -4.56 -6.62
C ARG A 137 19.71 -5.28 -5.28
N THR A 138 20.22 -4.73 -4.20
CA THR A 138 20.48 -5.50 -2.97
C THR A 138 20.01 -4.85 -1.69
N ALA A 139 19.72 -3.57 -1.65
CA ALA A 139 19.48 -2.89 -0.39
C ALA A 139 18.52 -1.69 -0.49
N TRP A 140 17.84 -1.43 0.61
CA TRP A 140 17.15 -0.19 0.88
C TRP A 140 18.12 0.86 1.40
N ARG A 141 18.04 2.07 0.85
CA ARG A 141 18.79 3.22 1.31
C ARG A 141 17.87 4.21 2.00
N GLU A 142 18.17 4.55 3.24
CA GLU A 142 17.37 5.51 3.99
C GLU A 142 17.54 6.94 3.43
N GLU A 143 16.42 7.64 3.29
CA GLU A 143 16.36 9.06 2.96
C GLU A 143 16.34 9.87 4.27
N ALA A 144 17.52 9.95 4.92
CA ALA A 144 17.70 10.61 6.22
C ALA A 144 18.33 12.01 6.15
N GLY A 145 18.65 12.47 4.94
CA GLY A 145 19.30 13.76 4.72
C GLY A 145 18.49 14.96 5.26
N GLN A 146 19.20 16.04 5.60
CA GLN A 146 18.59 17.30 6.06
C GLN A 146 18.57 18.39 5.00
N THR A 147 18.99 18.09 3.77
CA THR A 147 18.91 19.02 2.65
C THR A 147 17.45 19.24 2.24
N GLU A 148 17.17 20.40 1.66
CA GLU A 148 15.84 20.72 1.15
C GLU A 148 15.30 19.62 0.22
N SER A 149 16.13 19.15 -0.70
CA SER A 149 15.80 18.05 -1.62
C SER A 149 15.46 16.72 -0.90
N SER A 150 16.14 16.39 0.20
CA SER A 150 15.81 15.22 1.02
C SER A 150 14.47 15.38 1.74
N LEU A 151 14.20 16.56 2.27
CA LEU A 151 12.94 16.88 2.93
C LEU A 151 11.77 16.81 1.95
N GLU A 152 11.93 17.34 0.74
CA GLU A 152 10.93 17.26 -0.32
C GLU A 152 10.66 15.81 -0.75
N ARG A 153 11.69 14.97 -0.93
CA ARG A 153 11.52 13.56 -1.24
C ARG A 153 10.72 12.82 -0.17
N ARG A 154 11.01 13.04 1.11
CA ARG A 154 10.24 12.44 2.22
C ARG A 154 8.78 12.92 2.22
N LYS A 155 8.55 14.20 2.01
CA LYS A 155 7.20 14.76 1.89
C LYS A 155 6.45 14.14 0.71
N TYR A 156 7.14 13.96 -0.42
CA TYR A 156 6.57 13.30 -1.59
C TYR A 156 6.16 11.86 -1.27
N MET A 157 7.04 11.06 -0.67
CA MET A 157 6.74 9.66 -0.31
C MET A 157 5.54 9.55 0.64
N LEU A 158 5.45 10.43 1.64
CA LEU A 158 4.30 10.46 2.54
C LEU A 158 3.00 10.83 1.81
N ASN A 159 3.08 11.78 0.89
CA ASN A 159 1.94 12.17 0.06
C ASN A 159 1.53 11.08 -0.92
N ALA A 160 2.46 10.25 -1.43
CA ALA A 160 2.14 9.08 -2.23
C ALA A 160 1.18 8.14 -1.48
N TYR A 161 1.51 7.79 -0.23
CA TYR A 161 0.62 6.97 0.61
C TYR A 161 -0.71 7.68 0.92
N ARG A 162 -0.72 9.01 1.07
CA ARG A 162 -1.97 9.75 1.22
C ARG A 162 -2.86 9.58 -0.02
N VAL A 163 -2.29 9.68 -1.21
CA VAL A 163 -3.03 9.45 -2.46
C VAL A 163 -3.57 8.03 -2.50
N LEU A 164 -2.74 7.01 -2.26
CA LEU A 164 -3.15 5.60 -2.31
C LEU A 164 -4.28 5.28 -1.34
N LEU A 165 -4.19 5.76 -0.10
CA LEU A 165 -5.18 5.52 0.97
C LEU A 165 -6.50 6.28 0.77
N THR A 166 -6.58 7.18 -0.20
CA THR A 166 -7.80 7.95 -0.51
C THR A 166 -8.41 7.61 -1.87
N ARG A 167 -7.92 6.59 -2.57
CA ARG A 167 -8.41 6.24 -3.93
C ARG A 167 -9.65 5.36 -3.94
N ALA A 168 -9.99 4.69 -2.85
CA ALA A 168 -11.19 3.85 -2.78
C ALA A 168 -12.40 4.67 -2.35
N ARG A 169 -13.53 4.48 -3.04
CA ARG A 169 -14.80 5.14 -2.72
C ARG A 169 -15.60 4.42 -1.64
N ILE A 170 -15.49 3.09 -1.57
CA ILE A 170 -16.37 2.25 -0.73
C ILE A 170 -15.60 1.57 0.40
N GLY A 171 -14.39 1.09 0.15
CA GLY A 171 -13.59 0.42 1.17
C GLY A 171 -12.24 -0.04 0.67
N MET A 172 -11.35 -0.39 1.60
CA MET A 172 -10.00 -0.80 1.25
C MET A 172 -9.47 -1.94 2.12
N VAL A 173 -8.52 -2.67 1.55
CA VAL A 173 -7.60 -3.55 2.27
C VAL A 173 -6.25 -2.87 2.35
N ILE A 174 -5.64 -2.86 3.51
CA ILE A 174 -4.23 -2.51 3.66
C ILE A 174 -3.47 -3.82 3.85
N CYS A 175 -2.62 -4.16 2.88
CA CYS A 175 -1.79 -5.36 2.94
C CYS A 175 -0.36 -4.96 3.29
N VAL A 176 0.10 -5.36 4.48
CA VAL A 176 1.49 -5.17 4.93
C VAL A 176 2.14 -6.54 4.99
N PRO A 177 2.98 -6.94 4.04
CA PRO A 177 3.54 -8.28 3.98
C PRO A 177 4.28 -8.70 5.24
N GLU A 178 4.40 -10.00 5.47
CA GLU A 178 5.23 -10.53 6.58
C GLU A 178 6.72 -10.33 6.34
N GLY A 179 7.09 -10.12 5.10
CA GLY A 179 8.48 -10.18 4.69
C GLY A 179 8.94 -11.62 4.48
N ASN A 180 10.23 -11.79 4.25
CA ASN A 180 10.84 -13.11 4.15
C ASN A 180 11.52 -13.48 5.47
N SER A 181 10.91 -14.41 6.20
CA SER A 181 11.47 -14.97 7.44
C SER A 181 12.32 -16.20 7.20
N ASN A 182 12.46 -16.65 5.95
CA ASN A 182 13.21 -17.85 5.64
C ASN A 182 14.68 -17.67 6.02
N LYS A 183 15.12 -18.63 6.77
CA LYS A 183 16.45 -18.69 7.36
C LYS A 183 17.49 -18.90 6.27
N THR A 184 18.67 -18.47 6.55
CA THR A 184 19.90 -18.54 5.79
C THR A 184 20.01 -19.75 4.85
N VAL A 185 20.19 -19.48 3.57
CA VAL A 185 20.85 -20.42 2.65
C VAL A 185 22.33 -20.05 2.70
N ASP A 186 23.17 -21.00 3.06
CA ASP A 186 24.64 -20.82 3.19
C ASP A 186 25.09 -19.66 4.11
N GLY A 187 24.34 -19.41 5.18
CA GLY A 187 24.68 -18.36 6.15
C GLY A 187 24.17 -16.95 5.80
N PHE A 188 23.53 -16.79 4.64
CA PHE A 188 22.94 -15.51 4.22
C PHE A 188 21.42 -15.57 4.25
N PRO A 189 20.71 -14.46 4.57
CA PRO A 189 19.26 -14.40 4.40
C PRO A 189 18.88 -14.68 2.94
N GLU A 190 17.90 -15.54 2.70
CA GLU A 190 17.41 -15.87 1.36
C GLU A 190 16.97 -14.61 0.59
N ASP A 191 16.33 -13.67 1.27
CA ASP A 191 16.00 -12.35 0.72
C ASP A 191 16.16 -11.24 1.78
N ALA A 192 17.37 -10.73 1.90
CA ALA A 192 17.70 -9.63 2.83
C ALA A 192 16.98 -8.30 2.47
N THR A 193 16.34 -8.21 1.31
CA THR A 193 15.61 -7.00 0.90
C THR A 193 14.18 -6.96 1.39
N ARG A 194 13.70 -8.05 2.01
CA ARG A 194 12.33 -8.21 2.51
C ARG A 194 12.29 -8.75 3.93
N LEU A 195 13.17 -8.29 4.78
CA LEU A 195 13.21 -8.75 6.18
C LEU A 195 11.91 -8.39 6.91
N PRO A 196 11.38 -9.27 7.79
CA PRO A 196 10.15 -9.03 8.54
C PRO A 196 10.18 -7.73 9.36
N GLU A 197 11.34 -7.34 9.86
CA GLU A 197 11.53 -6.10 10.62
C GLU A 197 11.18 -4.83 9.82
N PHE A 198 11.27 -4.87 8.48
CA PHE A 198 10.91 -3.75 7.63
C PHE A 198 9.40 -3.48 7.59
N TYR A 199 8.60 -4.48 7.88
CA TYR A 199 7.13 -4.44 7.79
C TYR A 199 6.44 -4.45 9.15
N ASN A 200 7.04 -5.10 10.14
CA ASN A 200 6.40 -5.39 11.43
C ASN A 200 5.99 -4.13 12.20
N GLY A 201 6.80 -3.07 12.16
CA GLY A 201 6.48 -1.81 12.83
C GLY A 201 5.23 -1.13 12.25
N THR A 202 5.15 -1.08 10.93
CA THR A 202 3.99 -0.55 10.19
C THR A 202 2.73 -1.37 10.50
N TYR A 203 2.83 -2.70 10.43
CA TYR A 203 1.70 -3.57 10.74
C TYR A 203 1.19 -3.38 12.18
N LYS A 204 2.10 -3.36 13.16
CA LYS A 204 1.75 -3.13 14.57
C LYS A 204 1.06 -1.78 14.79
N TYR A 205 1.57 -0.74 14.15
CA TYR A 205 0.95 0.59 14.22
C TYR A 205 -0.47 0.57 13.65
N LEU A 206 -0.66 0.05 12.44
CA LEU A 206 -1.99 -0.02 11.81
C LEU A 206 -2.96 -0.88 12.64
N LYS A 207 -2.49 -1.98 13.20
CA LYS A 207 -3.29 -2.83 14.08
C LYS A 207 -3.72 -2.08 15.35
N SER A 208 -2.84 -1.26 15.93
CA SER A 208 -3.14 -0.50 17.15
C SER A 208 -4.27 0.53 16.98
N ILE A 209 -4.59 0.92 15.75
CA ILE A 209 -5.72 1.81 15.44
C ILE A 209 -7.07 1.09 15.61
N GLY A 210 -7.08 -0.24 15.61
CA GLY A 210 -8.29 -1.05 15.72
C GLY A 210 -8.89 -1.46 14.37
N LEU A 211 -8.10 -1.43 13.29
CA LEU A 211 -8.52 -1.93 11.99
C LEU A 211 -8.86 -3.41 12.05
N GLY A 212 -9.92 -3.84 11.33
CA GLY A 212 -10.30 -5.25 11.26
C GLY A 212 -9.20 -6.09 10.61
N GLU A 213 -8.82 -7.22 11.21
CA GLU A 213 -7.82 -8.14 10.67
C GLU A 213 -8.46 -9.30 9.90
N MET A 214 -7.74 -9.80 8.87
CA MET A 214 -8.11 -10.99 8.11
C MET A 214 -7.00 -12.05 8.16
#